data_903b3cc4b1c002ee7b2890d6012ece8e
#
_entry.id   903b3cc4b1c002ee7b2890d6012ece8e
#
_cell.length_a   1.000
_cell.length_b   1.000
_cell.length_c   1.000
_cell.angle_alpha   90.00
_cell.angle_beta   90.00
_cell.angle_gamma   90.00
#
_symmetry.space_group_name_H-M   'P 1'
#
loop_
_entity.id
_entity.type
_entity.pdbx_description
1 polymer ?
#
loop_
_entity_poly.entity_id
_entity_poly.type
_entity_poly.pdbx_seq_one_letter_code
_entity_poly.pdbx_strand_id
1 'polypeptide(L)'
;YALSAGYYDAYYGSAQKVRTLIQRDFAQAFAQVDVIASPTAPTTAWELGSHGGDPMQDYLNDATTIPANLAGIPGLSLPIGTAAEDGLPVGLQLLAPAFEDARLYRAGAAIEQLITERDGAPFWAQAPSLVGASAGKAAN
;
A
#
# COMPACT_ATOMS: atom_id res chain seq x y z
N TYR A 1 -2.80 -24.73 -11.39
CA TYR A 1 -4.07 -24.91 -10.66
C TYR A 1 -5.19 -24.05 -11.27
N ALA A 2 -5.00 -22.72 -11.38
CA ALA A 2 -6.02 -21.80 -11.92
C ALA A 2 -6.47 -22.11 -13.36
N LEU A 3 -5.64 -22.80 -14.13
CA LEU A 3 -5.92 -23.22 -15.52
C LEU A 3 -6.33 -24.70 -15.64
N SER A 4 -6.54 -25.39 -14.52
CA SER A 4 -7.01 -26.77 -14.55
C SER A 4 -8.47 -26.87 -15.04
N ALA A 5 -8.82 -27.99 -15.66
CA ALA A 5 -10.17 -28.25 -16.16
C ALA A 5 -11.22 -28.07 -15.05
N GLY A 6 -12.34 -27.44 -15.37
CA GLY A 6 -13.42 -27.16 -14.43
C GLY A 6 -13.20 -25.90 -13.55
N TYR A 7 -11.99 -25.61 -13.08
CA TYR A 7 -11.68 -24.41 -12.32
C TYR A 7 -11.64 -23.17 -13.22
N TYR A 8 -11.08 -23.29 -14.41
CA TYR A 8 -11.06 -22.23 -15.41
C TYR A 8 -12.47 -21.74 -15.74
N ASP A 9 -13.37 -22.65 -16.09
CA ASP A 9 -14.75 -22.30 -16.51
C ASP A 9 -15.57 -21.72 -15.35
N ALA A 10 -15.41 -22.27 -14.14
CA ALA A 10 -16.19 -21.84 -12.98
C ALA A 10 -15.73 -20.51 -12.36
N TYR A 11 -14.43 -20.27 -12.29
CA TYR A 11 -13.88 -19.17 -11.50
C TYR A 11 -13.00 -18.21 -12.30
N TYR A 12 -12.06 -18.71 -13.09
CA TYR A 12 -11.07 -17.87 -13.77
C TYR A 12 -11.72 -16.92 -14.78
N GLY A 13 -12.66 -17.41 -15.60
CA GLY A 13 -13.39 -16.59 -16.56
C GLY A 13 -14.20 -15.47 -15.88
N SER A 14 -14.82 -15.75 -14.73
CA SER A 14 -15.55 -14.76 -13.95
C SER A 14 -14.61 -13.74 -13.30
N ALA A 15 -13.46 -14.19 -12.76
CA ALA A 15 -12.45 -13.31 -12.20
C ALA A 15 -11.88 -12.34 -13.24
N GLN A 16 -11.63 -12.81 -14.47
CA GLN A 16 -11.16 -11.93 -15.56
C GLN A 16 -12.19 -10.86 -15.96
N LYS A 17 -13.48 -11.19 -15.92
CA LYS A 17 -14.54 -10.19 -16.16
C LYS A 17 -14.56 -9.12 -15.07
N VAL A 18 -14.46 -9.52 -13.80
CA VAL A 18 -14.37 -8.60 -12.66
C VAL A 18 -13.12 -7.73 -12.77
N ARG A 19 -11.96 -8.32 -13.09
CA ARG A 19 -10.72 -7.58 -13.35
C ARG A 19 -10.91 -6.48 -14.40
N THR A 20 -11.60 -6.78 -15.49
CA THR A 20 -11.90 -5.81 -16.55
C THR A 20 -12.76 -4.65 -16.04
N LEU A 21 -13.71 -4.91 -15.14
CA LEU A 21 -14.50 -3.84 -14.51
C LEU A 21 -13.63 -2.95 -13.63
N ILE A 22 -12.78 -3.53 -12.80
CA ILE A 22 -11.82 -2.77 -11.97
C ILE A 22 -10.92 -1.88 -12.83
N GLN A 23 -10.38 -2.42 -13.93
CA GLN A 23 -9.56 -1.64 -14.88
C GLN A 23 -10.34 -0.46 -15.47
N ARG A 24 -11.62 -0.65 -15.79
CA ARG A 24 -12.49 0.40 -16.32
C ARG A 24 -12.76 1.49 -15.28
N ASP A 25 -12.97 1.11 -14.03
CA ASP A 25 -13.21 2.07 -12.95
C ASP A 25 -11.99 2.97 -12.74
N PHE A 26 -10.78 2.40 -12.71
CA PHE A 26 -9.55 3.19 -12.66
C PHE A 26 -9.36 4.07 -13.90
N ALA A 27 -9.64 3.57 -15.09
CA ALA A 27 -9.54 4.38 -16.31
C ALA A 27 -10.51 5.57 -16.29
N GLN A 28 -11.72 5.39 -15.76
CA GLN A 28 -12.67 6.50 -15.59
C GLN A 28 -12.21 7.52 -14.55
N ALA A 29 -11.63 7.07 -13.44
CA ALA A 29 -11.07 7.97 -12.45
C ALA A 29 -9.88 8.77 -13.01
N PHE A 30 -8.95 8.12 -13.71
CA PHE A 30 -7.81 8.78 -14.34
C PHE A 30 -8.17 9.69 -15.53
N ALA A 31 -9.38 9.62 -16.07
CA ALA A 31 -9.88 10.64 -17.00
C ALA A 31 -10.15 11.99 -16.31
N GLN A 32 -10.21 12.02 -14.98
CA GLN A 32 -10.53 13.21 -14.19
C GLN A 32 -9.38 13.67 -13.31
N VAL A 33 -8.45 12.78 -12.96
CA VAL A 33 -7.31 13.07 -12.07
C VAL A 33 -6.02 12.46 -12.61
N ASP A 34 -4.90 13.05 -12.26
CA ASP A 34 -3.56 12.58 -12.64
C ASP A 34 -3.02 11.49 -11.74
N VAL A 35 -3.38 11.53 -10.46
CA VAL A 35 -2.93 10.60 -9.41
C VAL A 35 -4.09 10.36 -8.44
N ILE A 36 -4.23 9.11 -7.99
CA ILE A 36 -5.14 8.75 -6.90
C ILE A 36 -4.30 8.54 -5.65
N ALA A 37 -4.75 9.08 -4.51
CA ALA A 37 -4.09 8.92 -3.22
C ALA A 37 -5.02 8.20 -2.23
N SER A 38 -4.46 7.28 -1.44
CA SER A 38 -5.15 6.57 -0.38
C SER A 38 -4.17 6.17 0.73
N PRO A 39 -4.62 5.77 1.92
CA PRO A 39 -3.76 5.05 2.84
C PRO A 39 -3.20 3.79 2.16
N THR A 40 -1.94 3.44 2.44
CA THR A 40 -1.34 2.20 1.91
C THR A 40 -1.99 0.97 2.54
N ALA A 41 -2.28 1.02 3.83
CA ALA A 41 -2.96 -0.03 4.58
C ALA A 41 -4.02 0.58 5.50
N PRO A 42 -5.06 -0.17 5.88
CA PRO A 42 -6.13 0.31 6.76
C PRO A 42 -5.67 0.56 8.20
N THR A 43 -4.62 -0.12 8.63
CA THR A 43 -4.08 -0.07 10.00
C THR A 43 -2.58 0.17 9.99
N THR A 44 -2.04 0.51 11.15
CA THR A 44 -0.60 0.47 11.44
C THR A 44 -0.11 -0.98 11.55
N ALA A 45 1.21 -1.16 11.73
CA ALA A 45 1.80 -2.49 11.89
C ALA A 45 1.28 -3.17 13.17
N TRP A 46 1.22 -4.49 13.15
CA TRP A 46 0.79 -5.32 14.27
C TRP A 46 1.96 -5.83 15.09
N GLU A 47 1.67 -6.25 16.32
CA GLU A 47 2.66 -6.94 17.13
C GLU A 47 3.05 -8.29 16.51
N LEU A 48 4.33 -8.61 16.56
CA LEU A 48 4.82 -9.88 16.07
C LEU A 48 4.15 -11.04 16.80
N GLY A 49 3.58 -11.98 16.04
CA GLY A 49 2.89 -13.14 16.59
C GLY A 49 1.43 -12.91 17.01
N SER A 50 0.88 -11.69 16.88
CA SER A 50 -0.53 -11.41 17.15
C SER A 50 -1.50 -11.98 16.11
N HIS A 51 -1.00 -12.36 14.92
CA HIS A 51 -1.79 -12.99 13.88
C HIS A 51 -1.99 -14.48 14.15
N GLY A 52 -3.20 -14.86 14.38
CA GLY A 52 -3.51 -16.27 14.59
C GLY A 52 -4.97 -16.63 14.66
N GLY A 53 -5.88 -15.69 14.44
CA GLY A 53 -7.29 -15.96 14.74
C GLY A 53 -8.28 -15.72 13.62
N ASP A 54 -8.09 -14.74 12.78
CA ASP A 54 -9.08 -14.38 11.77
C ASP A 54 -8.44 -14.09 10.40
N PRO A 55 -8.52 -15.06 9.46
CA PRO A 55 -8.05 -14.87 8.09
C PRO A 55 -8.70 -13.68 7.37
N MET A 56 -9.88 -13.23 7.81
CA MET A 56 -10.57 -12.09 7.21
C MET A 56 -9.82 -10.78 7.48
N GLN A 57 -9.19 -10.66 8.64
CA GLN A 57 -8.37 -9.47 8.96
C GLN A 57 -7.17 -9.35 8.01
N ASP A 58 -6.54 -10.47 7.67
CA ASP A 58 -5.42 -10.49 6.73
C ASP A 58 -5.86 -9.97 5.33
N TYR A 59 -7.04 -10.38 4.86
CA TYR A 59 -7.60 -9.88 3.60
C TYR A 59 -7.93 -8.39 3.64
N LEU A 60 -8.40 -7.87 4.77
CA LEU A 60 -8.76 -6.45 4.89
C LEU A 60 -7.53 -5.54 4.79
N ASN A 61 -6.35 -6.02 5.18
CA ASN A 61 -5.13 -5.22 5.09
C ASN A 61 -4.68 -4.94 3.66
N ASP A 62 -5.02 -5.82 2.73
CA ASP A 62 -4.71 -5.68 1.33
C ASP A 62 -5.81 -4.95 0.53
N ALA A 63 -6.87 -4.48 1.21
CA ALA A 63 -8.03 -3.88 0.55
C ALA A 63 -7.68 -2.67 -0.32
N THR A 64 -6.64 -1.92 0.03
CA THR A 64 -6.17 -0.75 -0.72
C THR A 64 -5.15 -1.07 -1.81
N THR A 65 -4.44 -2.20 -1.71
CA THR A 65 -3.33 -2.58 -2.62
C THR A 65 -3.75 -3.59 -3.69
N ILE A 66 -4.62 -4.54 -3.37
CA ILE A 66 -5.13 -5.54 -4.32
C ILE A 66 -5.77 -4.93 -5.57
N PRO A 67 -6.61 -3.88 -5.50
CA PRO A 67 -7.23 -3.30 -6.68
C PRO A 67 -6.22 -2.78 -7.72
N ALA A 68 -5.12 -2.18 -7.28
CA ALA A 68 -4.05 -1.71 -8.16
C ALA A 68 -3.37 -2.88 -8.89
N ASN A 69 -3.09 -3.99 -8.17
CA ASN A 69 -2.54 -5.21 -8.75
C ASN A 69 -3.49 -5.83 -9.79
N LEU A 70 -4.79 -5.88 -9.49
CA LEU A 70 -5.80 -6.40 -10.42
C LEU A 70 -5.96 -5.49 -11.66
N ALA A 71 -5.89 -4.19 -11.49
CA ALA A 71 -5.94 -3.23 -12.59
C ALA A 71 -4.68 -3.26 -13.45
N GLY A 72 -3.53 -3.65 -12.90
CA GLY A 72 -2.24 -3.61 -13.59
C GLY A 72 -1.70 -2.19 -13.75
N ILE A 73 -1.90 -1.35 -12.73
CA ILE A 73 -1.44 0.04 -12.68
C ILE A 73 -0.29 0.19 -11.68
N PRO A 74 0.62 1.15 -11.87
CA PRO A 74 1.70 1.40 -10.93
C PRO A 74 1.19 2.01 -9.63
N GLY A 75 1.84 1.65 -8.52
CA GLY A 75 1.60 2.17 -7.19
C GLY A 75 2.91 2.49 -6.48
N LEU A 76 2.91 3.55 -5.69
CA LEU A 76 4.01 3.99 -4.86
C LEU A 76 3.50 4.19 -3.43
N SER A 77 4.20 3.67 -2.44
CA SER A 77 3.93 3.97 -1.03
C SER A 77 5.01 4.87 -0.45
N LEU A 78 4.60 5.94 0.21
CA LEU A 78 5.46 6.92 0.86
C LEU A 78 5.17 6.97 2.36
N PRO A 79 6.19 6.98 3.22
CA PRO A 79 5.98 7.28 4.63
C PRO A 79 5.61 8.77 4.80
N ILE A 80 4.51 9.06 5.50
CA ILE A 80 4.01 10.43 5.67
C ILE A 80 3.99 10.92 7.13
N GLY A 81 4.38 10.08 8.05
CA GLY A 81 4.39 10.37 9.48
C GLY A 81 4.08 9.14 10.31
N THR A 82 3.62 9.38 11.52
CA THR A 82 3.21 8.35 12.47
C THR A 82 1.76 8.53 12.90
N ALA A 83 1.07 7.45 13.22
CA ALA A 83 -0.28 7.48 13.77
C ALA A 83 -0.25 8.07 15.18
N ALA A 84 -1.27 8.86 15.53
CA ALA A 84 -1.36 9.52 16.83
C ALA A 84 -1.64 8.52 17.96
N GLU A 85 -2.28 7.40 17.65
CA GLU A 85 -2.75 6.41 18.60
C GLU A 85 -1.61 5.55 19.16
N ASP A 86 -0.63 5.19 18.34
CA ASP A 86 0.41 4.22 18.68
C ASP A 86 1.83 4.66 18.32
N GLY A 87 1.98 5.77 17.57
CA GLY A 87 3.26 6.31 17.13
C GLY A 87 3.92 5.49 16.01
N LEU A 88 3.23 4.51 15.42
CA LEU A 88 3.78 3.68 14.35
C LEU A 88 3.70 4.39 12.99
N PRO A 89 4.63 4.09 12.05
CA PRO A 89 4.65 4.69 10.73
C PRO A 89 3.37 4.43 9.94
N VAL A 90 2.93 5.46 9.19
CA VAL A 90 1.82 5.36 8.25
C VAL A 90 2.28 5.69 6.82
N GLY A 91 1.71 4.96 5.85
CA GLY A 91 2.01 5.10 4.43
C GLY A 91 0.89 5.77 3.65
N LEU A 92 1.26 6.66 2.74
CA LEU A 92 0.40 7.18 1.68
C LEU A 92 0.66 6.39 0.41
N GLN A 93 -0.38 5.78 -0.14
CA GLN A 93 -0.34 5.15 -1.45
C GLN A 93 -0.69 6.16 -2.53
N LEU A 94 0.10 6.19 -3.60
CA LEU A 94 -0.18 6.92 -4.83
C LEU A 94 -0.33 5.93 -5.98
N LEU A 95 -1.36 6.11 -6.80
CA LEU A 95 -1.62 5.30 -8.00
C LEU A 95 -1.64 6.22 -9.22
N ALA A 96 -1.13 5.73 -10.36
CA ALA A 96 -1.15 6.43 -11.65
C ALA A 96 -1.62 5.52 -12.78
N PRO A 97 -1.96 6.05 -13.97
CA PRO A 97 -2.27 5.23 -15.13
C PRO A 97 -1.16 4.25 -15.48
N ALA A 98 -1.50 3.15 -16.15
CA ALA A 98 -0.54 2.14 -16.58
C ALA A 98 0.64 2.76 -17.33
N PHE A 99 1.87 2.34 -16.99
CA PHE A 99 3.15 2.84 -17.52
C PHE A 99 3.50 4.30 -17.17
N GLU A 100 2.75 4.94 -16.27
CA GLU A 100 3.02 6.31 -15.81
C GLU A 100 3.80 6.34 -14.48
N ASP A 101 4.73 5.40 -14.27
CA ASP A 101 5.55 5.29 -13.05
C ASP A 101 6.30 6.59 -12.75
N ALA A 102 6.81 7.25 -13.80
CA ALA A 102 7.51 8.54 -13.66
C ALA A 102 6.63 9.64 -13.04
N ARG A 103 5.29 9.55 -13.20
CA ARG A 103 4.35 10.48 -12.59
C ARG A 103 4.30 10.29 -11.07
N LEU A 104 4.32 9.02 -10.62
CA LEU A 104 4.37 8.69 -9.18
C LEU A 104 5.63 9.22 -8.51
N TYR A 105 6.79 9.03 -9.15
CA TYR A 105 8.05 9.55 -8.59
C TYR A 105 8.05 11.07 -8.49
N ARG A 106 7.52 11.80 -9.48
CA ARG A 106 7.41 13.26 -9.40
C ARG A 106 6.47 13.71 -8.29
N ALA A 107 5.29 13.08 -8.18
CA ALA A 107 4.33 13.38 -7.12
C ALA A 107 4.90 13.02 -5.74
N GLY A 108 5.53 11.85 -5.63
CA GLY A 108 6.18 11.38 -4.42
C GLY A 108 7.28 12.31 -3.94
N ALA A 109 8.18 12.73 -4.82
CA ALA A 109 9.25 13.65 -4.48
C ALA A 109 8.71 15.02 -3.97
N ALA A 110 7.64 15.52 -4.58
CA ALA A 110 7.00 16.76 -4.11
C ALA A 110 6.39 16.58 -2.71
N ILE A 111 5.76 15.43 -2.43
CA ILE A 111 5.20 15.13 -1.11
C ILE A 111 6.31 14.97 -0.07
N GLU A 112 7.40 14.26 -0.39
CA GLU A 112 8.56 14.12 0.51
C GLU A 112 9.19 15.46 0.84
N GLN A 113 9.27 16.37 -0.11
CA GLN A 113 9.74 17.74 0.14
C GLN A 113 8.81 18.48 1.11
N LEU A 114 7.49 18.43 0.90
CA LEU A 114 6.52 19.06 1.79
C LEU A 114 6.58 18.50 3.22
N ILE A 115 6.77 17.17 3.35
CA ILE A 115 6.95 16.52 4.66
C ILE A 115 8.24 17.01 5.33
N THR A 116 9.33 17.09 4.57
CA THR A 116 10.61 17.59 5.06
C THR A 116 10.53 19.03 5.52
N GLU A 117 9.82 19.88 4.79
CA GLU A 117 9.58 21.28 5.17
C GLU A 117 8.70 21.40 6.43
N ARG A 118 7.66 20.55 6.55
CA ARG A 118 6.78 20.49 7.73
C ARG A 118 7.54 20.07 8.99
N ASP A 119 8.36 19.02 8.89
CA ASP A 119 8.96 18.32 10.03
C ASP A 119 10.41 18.75 10.31
N GLY A 120 11.00 19.57 9.44
CA GLY A 120 12.39 20.02 9.53
C GLY A 120 13.44 18.99 9.14
N ALA A 121 13.03 17.76 8.81
CA ALA A 121 13.90 16.68 8.35
C ALA A 121 13.11 15.65 7.52
N PRO A 122 13.77 14.93 6.60
CA PRO A 122 13.13 13.82 5.88
C PRO A 122 12.63 12.75 6.86
N PHE A 123 11.47 12.17 6.61
CA PHE A 123 10.87 11.17 7.51
C PHE A 123 11.80 9.97 7.77
N TRP A 124 12.52 9.50 6.75
CA TRP A 124 13.47 8.39 6.90
C TRP A 124 14.63 8.70 7.86
N ALA A 125 15.00 9.97 8.02
CA ALA A 125 16.05 10.38 8.96
C ALA A 125 15.56 10.39 10.42
N GLN A 126 14.25 10.32 10.64
CA GLN A 126 13.63 10.26 11.97
C GLN A 126 13.46 8.81 12.46
N ALA A 127 13.74 7.81 11.60
CA ALA A 127 13.67 6.40 11.97
C ALA A 127 14.62 6.10 13.15
N PRO A 128 14.18 5.36 14.18
CA PRO A 128 15.06 4.98 15.27
C PRO A 128 16.23 4.15 14.75
N SER A 129 17.45 4.46 15.25
CA SER A 129 18.63 3.68 14.90
C SER A 129 18.44 2.24 15.40
N LEU A 130 18.50 1.28 14.50
CA LEU A 130 18.53 -0.14 14.84
C LEU A 130 19.86 -0.56 15.49
N VAL A 131 20.87 0.30 15.42
CA VAL A 131 22.19 0.07 16.04
C VAL A 131 22.06 0.40 17.53
N GLY A 132 21.87 -0.62 18.34
CA GLY A 132 21.75 -0.52 19.80
C GLY A 132 20.49 -1.15 20.40
N ALA A 133 19.49 -1.50 19.60
CA ALA A 133 18.25 -2.13 20.10
C ALA A 133 18.43 -3.62 20.49
N SER A 134 19.56 -4.26 20.17
CA SER A 134 19.80 -5.68 20.44
C SER A 134 20.42 -6.00 21.80
N ALA A 135 20.71 -5.00 22.65
CA ALA A 135 21.41 -5.24 23.93
C ALA A 135 20.50 -5.25 25.19
N GLY A 136 19.18 -5.13 25.04
CA GLY A 136 18.33 -4.82 26.19
C GLY A 136 17.18 -5.77 26.55
N LYS A 137 16.98 -6.90 25.86
CA LYS A 137 15.90 -7.85 26.23
C LYS A 137 16.28 -9.30 25.97
N ALA A 138 17.29 -9.78 26.70
CA ALA A 138 17.51 -11.20 26.91
C ALA A 138 17.94 -11.39 28.37
N ALA A 139 17.03 -11.16 29.30
CA ALA A 139 17.07 -11.64 30.69
C ALA A 139 15.79 -11.21 31.40
N ASN A 140 14.78 -12.06 31.39
CA ASN A 140 14.02 -12.51 32.57
C ASN A 140 12.95 -13.50 32.09
#